data_c2edf2da9f38c9090e045cf2646bd73b
#
_entry.id   c2edf2da9f38c9090e045cf2646bd73b
#
_cell.length_a   1.000
_cell.length_b   1.000
_cell.length_c   1.000
_cell.angle_alpha   90.00
_cell.angle_beta   90.00
_cell.angle_gamma   90.00
#
_symmetry.space_group_name_H-M   'P 1'
#
loop_
_entity.id
_entity.type
_entity.pdbx_description
1 polymer ?
#
loop_
_entity_poly.entity_id
_entity_poly.type
_entity_poly.pdbx_seq_one_letter_code
_entity_poly.pdbx_strand_id
1 'polypeptide(L)'
;MKYTKEEMLGKVDHTLLKPEATWPQIQTLCDEAIANHCASVCINTCYVAKAAEYMAGRVPVCCVVGFPLGAMDTKSKAFEAKTAVENGASEVDMVINIGWLKNKQYDDVRNDIAAVKAAVGDKVLKVIIETCLLTEEEKIKMCDIVPEAGADFIKTSTGFSTGGATFHDIKLFAEHVKGRCKIKAAGGISTVEDIEKFLDLGADRLGTSRAVKLLTSGEAGSGY
;
A
#
# COMPACT_ATOMS: atom_id res chain seq x y z
N MET A 1 16.29 2.38 -19.97
CA MET A 1 15.39 2.87 -18.90
C MET A 1 14.53 3.99 -19.42
N LYS A 2 13.22 3.89 -19.29
CA LYS A 2 12.24 4.92 -19.68
C LYS A 2 12.09 6.00 -18.61
N TYR A 3 12.33 5.61 -17.35
CA TYR A 3 12.25 6.47 -16.16
C TYR A 3 13.63 6.67 -15.56
N THR A 4 13.89 7.82 -14.97
CA THR A 4 15.09 8.04 -14.15
C THR A 4 14.98 7.30 -12.81
N LYS A 5 16.10 7.10 -12.12
CA LYS A 5 16.09 6.50 -10.77
C LYS A 5 15.25 7.31 -9.81
N GLU A 6 15.37 8.63 -9.86
CA GLU A 6 14.65 9.57 -9.01
C GLU A 6 13.13 9.50 -9.25
N GLU A 7 12.70 9.41 -10.51
CA GLU A 7 11.29 9.25 -10.87
C GLU A 7 10.73 7.94 -10.32
N MET A 8 11.48 6.82 -10.44
CA MET A 8 11.07 5.53 -9.91
C MET A 8 11.02 5.54 -8.38
N LEU A 9 12.04 6.05 -7.70
CA LEU A 9 12.11 6.12 -6.24
C LEU A 9 11.03 7.03 -5.65
N GLY A 10 10.71 8.14 -6.32
CA GLY A 10 9.58 9.01 -5.97
C GLY A 10 8.20 8.37 -6.09
N LYS A 11 8.11 7.16 -6.63
CA LYS A 11 6.89 6.33 -6.67
C LYS A 11 6.89 5.17 -5.68
N VAL A 12 7.93 5.03 -4.85
CA VAL A 12 8.10 3.90 -3.94
C VAL A 12 7.63 4.23 -2.54
N ASP A 13 6.76 3.38 -1.99
CA ASP A 13 6.56 3.24 -0.55
C ASP A 13 7.61 2.25 -0.04
N HIS A 14 8.69 2.76 0.57
CA HIS A 14 9.78 1.92 1.09
C HIS A 14 9.28 1.18 2.33
N THR A 15 9.25 -0.16 2.27
CA THR A 15 8.35 -0.96 3.10
C THR A 15 9.10 -1.94 4.01
N LEU A 16 8.74 -1.96 5.31
CA LEU A 16 9.17 -2.99 6.27
C LEU A 16 8.01 -3.33 7.22
N LEU A 17 7.40 -4.51 7.03
CA LEU A 17 6.19 -4.96 7.75
C LEU A 17 6.39 -6.27 8.51
N LYS A 18 7.61 -6.82 8.55
CA LYS A 18 7.91 -8.05 9.31
C LYS A 18 7.49 -7.89 10.77
N PRO A 19 6.82 -8.88 11.37
CA PRO A 19 6.37 -8.78 12.77
C PRO A 19 7.54 -8.65 13.77
N GLU A 20 8.70 -9.19 13.42
CA GLU A 20 9.94 -9.10 14.22
C GLU A 20 10.78 -7.84 13.92
N ALA A 21 10.31 -6.92 13.06
CA ALA A 21 11.06 -5.70 12.75
C ALA A 21 11.35 -4.89 14.02
N THR A 22 12.60 -4.47 14.17
CA THR A 22 13.08 -3.69 15.30
C THR A 22 13.20 -2.20 14.96
N TRP A 23 13.22 -1.34 16.00
CA TRP A 23 13.39 0.10 15.76
C TRP A 23 14.66 0.45 14.95
N PRO A 24 15.85 -0.11 15.21
CA PRO A 24 17.02 0.19 14.37
C PRO A 24 16.79 -0.13 12.88
N GLN A 25 16.04 -1.19 12.56
CA GLN A 25 15.71 -1.52 11.18
C GLN A 25 14.72 -0.51 10.57
N ILE A 26 13.72 -0.07 11.34
CA ILE A 26 12.79 0.99 10.91
C ILE A 26 13.54 2.32 10.71
N GLN A 27 14.49 2.64 11.58
CA GLN A 27 15.33 3.84 11.45
C GLN A 27 16.17 3.80 10.18
N THR A 28 16.82 2.66 9.88
CA THR A 28 17.54 2.46 8.62
C THR A 28 16.62 2.65 7.40
N LEU A 29 15.40 2.09 7.45
CA LEU A 29 14.39 2.29 6.39
C LEU A 29 14.06 3.79 6.19
N CYS A 30 13.92 4.53 7.29
CA CYS A 30 13.66 5.98 7.24
C CYS A 30 14.84 6.73 6.61
N ASP A 31 16.07 6.42 7.00
CA ASP A 31 17.28 7.05 6.45
C ASP A 31 17.42 6.77 4.94
N GLU A 32 17.19 5.52 4.53
CA GLU A 32 17.17 5.14 3.11
C GLU A 32 16.10 5.89 2.32
N ALA A 33 14.88 6.01 2.87
CA ALA A 33 13.78 6.72 2.23
C ALA A 33 14.05 8.22 2.08
N ILE A 34 14.66 8.85 3.09
CA ILE A 34 15.06 10.26 3.05
C ILE A 34 16.15 10.49 2.00
N ALA A 35 17.21 9.68 2.05
CA ALA A 35 18.35 9.82 1.13
C ALA A 35 17.97 9.63 -0.34
N ASN A 36 16.93 8.84 -0.59
CA ASN A 36 16.48 8.48 -1.94
C ASN A 36 15.15 9.14 -2.35
N HIS A 37 14.64 10.08 -1.57
CA HIS A 37 13.39 10.82 -1.85
C HIS A 37 12.21 9.89 -2.19
N CYS A 38 12.05 8.79 -1.43
CA CYS A 38 10.93 7.87 -1.61
C CYS A 38 9.58 8.58 -1.35
N ALA A 39 8.51 8.06 -1.96
CA ALA A 39 7.16 8.61 -1.79
C ALA A 39 6.68 8.53 -0.33
N SER A 40 6.98 7.42 0.36
CA SER A 40 6.72 7.23 1.79
C SER A 40 7.60 6.11 2.36
N VAL A 41 7.63 5.98 3.70
CA VAL A 41 7.93 4.72 4.36
C VAL A 41 6.62 4.01 4.72
N CYS A 42 6.56 2.67 4.62
CA CYS A 42 5.38 1.90 4.97
C CYS A 42 5.72 0.88 6.07
N ILE A 43 5.12 1.05 7.25
CA ILE A 43 5.49 0.36 8.49
C ILE A 43 4.26 -0.11 9.29
N ASN A 44 4.48 -0.94 10.31
CA ASN A 44 3.43 -1.32 11.27
C ASN A 44 3.04 -0.15 12.17
N THR A 45 1.78 -0.10 12.61
CA THR A 45 1.20 1.00 13.42
C THR A 45 1.96 1.29 14.71
N CYS A 46 2.56 0.28 15.35
CA CYS A 46 3.33 0.44 16.58
C CYS A 46 4.57 1.34 16.45
N TYR A 47 5.05 1.58 15.24
CA TYR A 47 6.21 2.44 14.99
C TYR A 47 5.85 3.84 14.48
N VAL A 48 4.57 4.12 14.19
CA VAL A 48 4.16 5.37 13.52
C VAL A 48 4.58 6.61 14.31
N ALA A 49 4.27 6.70 15.61
CA ALA A 49 4.59 7.88 16.41
C ALA A 49 6.09 8.19 16.39
N LYS A 50 6.91 7.15 16.62
CA LYS A 50 8.37 7.29 16.66
C LYS A 50 8.95 7.60 15.27
N ALA A 51 8.41 7.00 14.22
CA ALA A 51 8.83 7.27 12.85
C ALA A 51 8.42 8.69 12.40
N ALA A 52 7.23 9.16 12.75
CA ALA A 52 6.76 10.49 12.42
C ALA A 52 7.65 11.58 13.08
N GLU A 53 8.00 11.40 14.35
CA GLU A 53 8.96 12.25 15.07
C GLU A 53 10.35 12.23 14.38
N TYR A 54 10.88 11.04 14.09
CA TYR A 54 12.18 10.87 13.45
C TYR A 54 12.23 11.46 12.04
N MET A 55 11.17 11.24 11.26
CA MET A 55 11.07 11.77 9.88
C MET A 55 10.92 13.29 9.84
N ALA A 56 10.30 13.90 10.85
CA ALA A 56 10.12 15.36 10.95
C ALA A 56 9.58 16.00 9.65
N GLY A 57 8.65 15.32 8.97
CA GLY A 57 8.03 15.77 7.73
C GLY A 57 8.88 15.63 6.46
N ARG A 58 10.09 15.08 6.52
CA ARG A 58 10.99 14.94 5.35
C ARG A 58 10.47 13.97 4.30
N VAL A 59 9.82 12.87 4.72
CA VAL A 59 9.13 11.89 3.87
C VAL A 59 7.86 11.46 4.60
N PRO A 60 6.71 11.27 3.91
CA PRO A 60 5.47 10.80 4.52
C PRO A 60 5.61 9.44 5.23
N VAL A 61 4.90 9.28 6.36
CA VAL A 61 4.78 8.00 7.05
C VAL A 61 3.45 7.36 6.65
N CYS A 62 3.52 6.21 6.00
CA CYS A 62 2.42 5.30 5.72
C CYS A 62 2.43 4.16 6.73
N CYS A 63 1.26 3.67 7.13
CA CYS A 63 1.14 2.46 7.93
C CYS A 63 0.04 1.53 7.40
N VAL A 64 0.01 0.30 7.90
CA VAL A 64 -1.01 -0.69 7.54
C VAL A 64 -2.03 -0.84 8.67
N VAL A 65 -3.32 -1.05 8.34
CA VAL A 65 -4.39 -1.30 9.31
C VAL A 65 -5.28 -2.47 8.89
N GLY A 66 -5.85 -3.18 9.87
CA GLY A 66 -6.56 -4.42 9.60
C GLY A 66 -5.68 -5.49 8.94
N PHE A 67 -4.40 -5.43 9.18
CA PHE A 67 -3.39 -6.11 8.38
C PHE A 67 -2.82 -7.34 9.08
N PRO A 68 -2.50 -8.46 8.37
CA PRO A 68 -2.68 -8.60 6.90
C PRO A 68 -4.03 -9.19 6.49
N LEU A 69 -4.88 -9.61 7.41
CA LEU A 69 -6.06 -10.45 7.13
C LEU A 69 -7.32 -9.68 6.72
N GLY A 70 -7.48 -8.42 7.12
CA GLY A 70 -8.68 -7.62 6.87
C GLY A 70 -9.95 -8.09 7.59
N ALA A 71 -9.87 -9.16 8.38
CA ALA A 71 -11.03 -9.88 8.94
C ALA A 71 -11.55 -9.34 10.28
N MET A 72 -11.06 -8.19 10.73
CA MET A 72 -11.57 -7.51 11.92
C MET A 72 -12.85 -6.72 11.63
N ASP A 73 -13.59 -6.39 12.67
CA ASP A 73 -14.78 -5.54 12.53
C ASP A 73 -14.41 -4.10 12.13
N THR A 74 -15.37 -3.42 11.46
CA THR A 74 -15.18 -2.08 10.92
C THR A 74 -14.81 -1.04 11.98
N LYS A 75 -15.38 -1.12 13.19
CA LYS A 75 -15.10 -0.12 14.24
C LYS A 75 -13.67 -0.23 14.74
N SER A 76 -13.18 -1.46 14.93
CA SER A 76 -11.79 -1.73 15.33
C SER A 76 -10.81 -1.25 14.26
N LYS A 77 -11.09 -1.52 12.97
CA LYS A 77 -10.25 -1.07 11.85
C LYS A 77 -10.22 0.47 11.73
N ALA A 78 -11.37 1.11 11.84
CA ALA A 78 -11.47 2.58 11.81
C ALA A 78 -10.77 3.21 13.03
N PHE A 79 -10.87 2.60 14.21
CA PHE A 79 -10.17 3.07 15.41
C PHE A 79 -8.64 2.95 15.26
N GLU A 80 -8.15 1.83 14.73
CA GLU A 80 -6.72 1.66 14.43
C GLU A 80 -6.22 2.73 13.45
N ALA A 81 -6.97 2.98 12.38
CA ALA A 81 -6.64 4.01 11.39
C ALA A 81 -6.62 5.42 11.99
N LYS A 82 -7.61 5.78 12.80
CA LYS A 82 -7.68 7.05 13.50
C LYS A 82 -6.47 7.24 14.43
N THR A 83 -6.16 6.23 15.25
CA THR A 83 -5.01 6.24 16.15
C THR A 83 -3.70 6.41 15.38
N ALA A 84 -3.55 5.74 14.24
CA ALA A 84 -2.37 5.88 13.40
C ALA A 84 -2.20 7.32 12.88
N VAL A 85 -3.28 7.97 12.43
CA VAL A 85 -3.25 9.37 11.99
C VAL A 85 -2.93 10.32 13.15
N GLU A 86 -3.53 10.13 14.31
CA GLU A 86 -3.23 10.89 15.53
C GLU A 86 -1.75 10.76 15.94
N ASN A 87 -1.13 9.61 15.68
CA ASN A 87 0.29 9.35 15.89
C ASN A 87 1.20 9.88 14.77
N GLY A 88 0.66 10.53 13.73
CA GLY A 88 1.41 11.20 12.68
C GLY A 88 1.49 10.46 11.33
N ALA A 89 0.70 9.41 11.10
CA ALA A 89 0.58 8.82 9.78
C ALA A 89 -0.04 9.80 8.79
N SER A 90 0.58 9.94 7.62
CA SER A 90 0.06 10.75 6.51
C SER A 90 -0.70 9.90 5.49
N GLU A 91 -0.46 8.60 5.48
CA GLU A 91 -1.07 7.62 4.58
C GLU A 91 -1.39 6.34 5.36
N VAL A 92 -2.49 5.69 4.98
CA VAL A 92 -2.95 4.43 5.61
C VAL A 92 -3.32 3.43 4.52
N ASP A 93 -2.78 2.22 4.61
CA ASP A 93 -3.09 1.10 3.74
C ASP A 93 -3.98 0.10 4.52
N MET A 94 -5.27 0.04 4.25
CA MET A 94 -6.19 -0.92 4.87
C MET A 94 -6.33 -2.19 4.05
N VAL A 95 -6.66 -3.31 4.70
CA VAL A 95 -7.08 -4.54 4.01
C VAL A 95 -8.60 -4.67 4.11
N ILE A 96 -9.25 -5.01 2.99
CA ILE A 96 -10.69 -5.28 2.95
C ILE A 96 -11.06 -6.55 3.73
N ASN A 97 -12.32 -6.68 4.14
CA ASN A 97 -12.83 -7.98 4.58
C ASN A 97 -13.11 -8.87 3.37
N ILE A 98 -12.17 -9.77 3.07
CA ILE A 98 -12.24 -10.66 1.92
C ILE A 98 -13.43 -11.64 2.04
N GLY A 99 -13.73 -12.08 3.25
CA GLY A 99 -14.88 -12.96 3.50
C GLY A 99 -16.22 -12.31 3.11
N TRP A 100 -16.40 -11.02 3.42
CA TRP A 100 -17.59 -10.28 2.99
C TRP A 100 -17.66 -10.15 1.47
N LEU A 101 -16.53 -9.87 0.82
CA LEU A 101 -16.48 -9.83 -0.64
C LEU A 101 -16.88 -11.17 -1.27
N LYS A 102 -16.32 -12.29 -0.75
CA LYS A 102 -16.68 -13.64 -1.20
C LYS A 102 -18.17 -13.97 -1.01
N ASN A 103 -18.77 -13.44 0.05
CA ASN A 103 -20.20 -13.55 0.32
C ASN A 103 -21.05 -12.57 -0.50
N LYS A 104 -20.45 -11.77 -1.39
CA LYS A 104 -21.11 -10.69 -2.16
C LYS A 104 -21.78 -9.62 -1.30
N GLN A 105 -21.32 -9.44 -0.07
CA GLN A 105 -21.74 -8.40 0.86
C GLN A 105 -21.05 -7.05 0.46
N TYR A 106 -21.34 -6.58 -0.75
CA TYR A 106 -20.64 -5.44 -1.35
C TYR A 106 -20.86 -4.13 -0.58
N ASP A 107 -22.06 -3.98 0.00
CA ASP A 107 -22.38 -2.81 0.82
C ASP A 107 -21.58 -2.78 2.12
N ASP A 108 -21.39 -3.96 2.75
CA ASP A 108 -20.55 -4.06 3.95
C ASP A 108 -19.08 -3.75 3.64
N VAL A 109 -18.56 -4.24 2.52
CA VAL A 109 -17.19 -3.92 2.06
C VAL A 109 -17.05 -2.42 1.78
N ARG A 110 -18.01 -1.80 1.08
CA ARG A 110 -18.00 -0.36 0.81
C ARG A 110 -18.05 0.46 2.10
N ASN A 111 -18.95 0.09 3.01
CA ASN A 111 -19.13 0.77 4.29
C ASN A 111 -17.91 0.65 5.19
N ASP A 112 -17.19 -0.49 5.17
CA ASP A 112 -15.92 -0.70 5.87
C ASP A 112 -14.85 0.28 5.37
N ILE A 113 -14.68 0.38 4.06
CA ILE A 113 -13.74 1.32 3.44
C ILE A 113 -14.12 2.77 3.76
N ALA A 114 -15.39 3.13 3.62
CA ALA A 114 -15.90 4.48 3.89
C ALA A 114 -15.71 4.88 5.36
N ALA A 115 -15.91 3.95 6.29
CA ALA A 115 -15.69 4.20 7.73
C ALA A 115 -14.21 4.46 8.03
N VAL A 116 -13.31 3.70 7.41
CA VAL A 116 -11.86 3.94 7.54
C VAL A 116 -11.48 5.25 6.88
N LYS A 117 -12.04 5.59 5.69
CA LYS A 117 -11.78 6.89 5.04
C LYS A 117 -12.25 8.05 5.90
N ALA A 118 -13.41 7.95 6.52
CA ALA A 118 -13.89 8.97 7.46
C ALA A 118 -12.97 9.11 8.68
N ALA A 119 -12.40 8.00 9.17
CA ALA A 119 -11.48 8.00 10.31
C ALA A 119 -10.12 8.63 10.00
N VAL A 120 -9.61 8.51 8.77
CA VAL A 120 -8.35 9.12 8.34
C VAL A 120 -8.51 10.55 7.82
N GLY A 121 -9.74 10.99 7.53
CA GLY A 121 -10.06 12.34 7.08
C GLY A 121 -9.39 12.71 5.76
N ASP A 122 -8.59 13.78 5.77
CA ASP A 122 -7.85 14.30 4.60
C ASP A 122 -6.62 13.47 4.22
N LYS A 123 -6.23 12.49 5.04
CA LYS A 123 -5.07 11.65 4.77
C LYS A 123 -5.36 10.64 3.66
N VAL A 124 -4.28 10.17 3.03
CA VAL A 124 -4.36 9.21 1.93
C VAL A 124 -4.79 7.83 2.46
N LEU A 125 -5.86 7.28 1.90
CA LEU A 125 -6.29 5.91 2.14
C LEU A 125 -6.02 5.04 0.91
N LYS A 126 -5.28 3.93 1.10
CA LYS A 126 -5.08 2.92 0.08
C LYS A 126 -5.74 1.61 0.50
N VAL A 127 -6.46 0.99 -0.41
CA VAL A 127 -7.28 -0.20 -0.13
C VAL A 127 -6.67 -1.44 -0.75
N ILE A 128 -6.14 -2.32 0.09
CA ILE A 128 -5.60 -3.63 -0.30
C ILE A 128 -6.75 -4.59 -0.51
N ILE A 129 -6.88 -5.11 -1.73
CA ILE A 129 -7.93 -6.08 -2.06
C ILE A 129 -7.44 -7.53 -2.07
N GLU A 130 -6.13 -7.79 -1.95
CA GLU A 130 -5.47 -9.10 -1.97
C GLU A 130 -5.81 -9.91 -3.21
N THR A 131 -5.36 -9.42 -4.36
CA THR A 131 -5.74 -9.94 -5.69
C THR A 131 -5.54 -11.43 -5.89
N CYS A 132 -4.53 -12.03 -5.24
CA CYS A 132 -4.26 -13.47 -5.37
C CYS A 132 -5.36 -14.38 -4.79
N LEU A 133 -6.25 -13.83 -3.97
CA LEU A 133 -7.40 -14.55 -3.40
C LEU A 133 -8.71 -14.30 -4.14
N LEU A 134 -8.71 -13.42 -5.16
CA LEU A 134 -9.90 -12.93 -5.84
C LEU A 134 -10.02 -13.48 -7.26
N THR A 135 -11.26 -13.71 -7.69
CA THR A 135 -11.59 -13.93 -9.11
C THR A 135 -11.47 -12.60 -9.88
N GLU A 136 -11.41 -12.67 -11.20
CA GLU A 136 -11.37 -11.47 -12.05
C GLU A 136 -12.61 -10.59 -11.87
N GLU A 137 -13.80 -11.20 -11.78
CA GLU A 137 -15.06 -10.51 -11.53
C GLU A 137 -15.05 -9.75 -10.18
N GLU A 138 -14.49 -10.37 -9.14
CA GLU A 138 -14.34 -9.73 -7.83
C GLU A 138 -13.37 -8.55 -7.87
N LYS A 139 -12.26 -8.66 -8.62
CA LYS A 139 -11.30 -7.56 -8.82
C LYS A 139 -11.96 -6.38 -9.56
N ILE A 140 -12.70 -6.67 -10.64
CA ILE A 140 -13.47 -5.66 -11.38
C ILE A 140 -14.48 -4.98 -10.46
N LYS A 141 -15.22 -5.75 -9.65
CA LYS A 141 -16.17 -5.19 -8.69
C LYS A 141 -15.49 -4.26 -7.67
N MET A 142 -14.29 -4.59 -7.23
CA MET A 142 -13.52 -3.73 -6.32
C MET A 142 -13.01 -2.45 -6.99
N CYS A 143 -12.79 -2.45 -8.31
CA CYS A 143 -12.48 -1.22 -9.06
C CYS A 143 -13.63 -0.21 -9.06
N ASP A 144 -14.87 -0.64 -8.77
CA ASP A 144 -16.01 0.26 -8.55
C ASP A 144 -16.13 0.64 -7.07
N ILE A 145 -16.11 -0.34 -6.17
CA ILE A 145 -16.37 -0.14 -4.73
C ILE A 145 -15.33 0.79 -4.09
N VAL A 146 -14.04 0.62 -4.41
CA VAL A 146 -12.95 1.38 -3.78
C VAL A 146 -13.08 2.89 -4.00
N PRO A 147 -13.23 3.40 -5.25
CA PRO A 147 -13.44 4.82 -5.46
C PRO A 147 -14.81 5.32 -5.01
N GLU A 148 -15.89 4.52 -5.08
CA GLU A 148 -17.21 4.87 -4.55
C GLU A 148 -17.19 5.11 -3.04
N ALA A 149 -16.35 4.38 -2.31
CA ALA A 149 -16.14 4.57 -0.88
C ALA A 149 -15.22 5.76 -0.52
N GLY A 150 -14.72 6.49 -1.52
CA GLY A 150 -13.90 7.68 -1.34
C GLY A 150 -12.41 7.40 -1.08
N ALA A 151 -11.92 6.18 -1.30
CA ALA A 151 -10.52 5.86 -1.14
C ALA A 151 -9.66 6.45 -2.27
N ASP A 152 -8.41 6.81 -1.94
CA ASP A 152 -7.49 7.47 -2.85
C ASP A 152 -6.77 6.50 -3.79
N PHE A 153 -6.57 5.25 -3.33
CA PHE A 153 -5.89 4.19 -4.09
C PHE A 153 -6.58 2.84 -3.94
N ILE A 154 -6.57 2.07 -5.03
CA ILE A 154 -6.70 0.61 -4.99
C ILE A 154 -5.30 -0.02 -4.98
N LYS A 155 -5.06 -1.00 -4.09
CA LYS A 155 -3.76 -1.68 -3.94
C LYS A 155 -3.94 -3.19 -4.11
N THR A 156 -2.98 -3.81 -4.78
CA THR A 156 -3.08 -5.25 -5.10
C THR A 156 -3.00 -6.16 -3.89
N SER A 157 -1.96 -6.05 -3.06
CA SER A 157 -1.54 -7.15 -2.20
C SER A 157 -0.95 -6.67 -0.88
N THR A 158 -1.04 -7.53 0.15
CA THR A 158 -0.37 -7.33 1.43
C THR A 158 1.11 -7.68 1.38
N GLY A 159 1.51 -8.65 0.56
CA GLY A 159 2.81 -9.30 0.58
C GLY A 159 2.93 -10.46 1.58
N PHE A 160 1.85 -10.79 2.30
CA PHE A 160 1.77 -11.86 3.33
C PHE A 160 0.82 -13.01 2.92
N SER A 161 0.43 -13.09 1.65
CA SER A 161 -0.40 -14.15 1.10
C SER A 161 0.37 -14.95 0.04
N THR A 162 -0.34 -15.71 -0.77
CA THR A 162 0.24 -16.64 -1.76
C THR A 162 0.78 -15.97 -3.02
N GLY A 163 0.48 -14.67 -3.25
CA GLY A 163 0.95 -13.92 -4.41
C GLY A 163 1.04 -12.42 -4.16
N GLY A 164 1.77 -11.73 -5.02
CA GLY A 164 1.91 -10.28 -5.07
C GLY A 164 1.23 -9.68 -6.30
N ALA A 165 1.61 -8.44 -6.64
CA ALA A 165 1.13 -7.75 -7.84
C ALA A 165 1.49 -8.52 -9.11
N THR A 166 0.57 -8.56 -10.06
CA THR A 166 0.81 -9.06 -11.41
C THR A 166 0.60 -7.95 -12.43
N PHE A 167 1.25 -8.06 -13.58
CA PHE A 167 1.05 -7.11 -14.68
C PHE A 167 -0.40 -7.14 -15.20
N HIS A 168 -1.03 -8.32 -15.14
CA HIS A 168 -2.44 -8.48 -15.48
C HIS A 168 -3.34 -7.68 -14.54
N ASP A 169 -3.12 -7.76 -13.22
CA ASP A 169 -3.93 -7.04 -12.24
C ASP A 169 -3.82 -5.51 -12.41
N ILE A 170 -2.61 -4.99 -12.67
CA ILE A 170 -2.44 -3.54 -12.86
C ILE A 170 -3.11 -3.07 -14.15
N LYS A 171 -3.00 -3.83 -15.23
CA LYS A 171 -3.72 -3.54 -16.48
C LYS A 171 -5.23 -3.55 -16.26
N LEU A 172 -5.77 -4.57 -15.59
CA LEU A 172 -7.18 -4.67 -15.23
C LEU A 172 -7.63 -3.47 -14.39
N PHE A 173 -6.86 -3.06 -13.39
CA PHE A 173 -7.19 -1.87 -12.59
C PHE A 173 -7.20 -0.61 -13.45
N ALA A 174 -6.20 -0.40 -14.31
CA ALA A 174 -6.14 0.77 -15.18
C ALA A 174 -7.36 0.86 -16.13
N GLU A 175 -7.82 -0.27 -16.65
CA GLU A 175 -8.99 -0.35 -17.54
C GLU A 175 -10.32 -0.09 -16.79
N HIS A 176 -10.45 -0.55 -15.53
CA HIS A 176 -11.72 -0.51 -14.82
C HIS A 176 -11.85 0.64 -13.81
N VAL A 177 -10.76 1.09 -13.18
CA VAL A 177 -10.78 2.27 -12.29
C VAL A 177 -11.05 3.57 -13.05
N LYS A 178 -10.60 3.68 -14.30
CA LYS A 178 -10.85 4.82 -15.19
C LYS A 178 -10.50 6.17 -14.58
N GLY A 179 -9.40 6.21 -13.82
CA GLY A 179 -8.91 7.43 -13.18
C GLY A 179 -9.70 7.91 -11.95
N ARG A 180 -10.70 7.16 -11.48
CA ARG A 180 -11.49 7.50 -10.28
C ARG A 180 -10.70 7.41 -8.97
N CYS A 181 -9.68 6.57 -8.92
CA CYS A 181 -8.65 6.54 -7.88
C CYS A 181 -7.31 6.10 -8.48
N LYS A 182 -6.23 6.23 -7.72
CA LYS A 182 -4.87 5.83 -8.14
C LYS A 182 -4.65 4.33 -7.90
N ILE A 183 -3.58 3.79 -8.48
CA ILE A 183 -3.25 2.37 -8.45
C ILE A 183 -1.91 2.16 -7.74
N LYS A 184 -1.88 1.24 -6.75
CA LYS A 184 -0.64 0.79 -6.10
C LYS A 184 -0.39 -0.69 -6.37
N ALA A 185 0.75 -0.99 -6.98
CA ALA A 185 1.29 -2.36 -7.09
C ALA A 185 2.12 -2.68 -5.85
N ALA A 186 1.92 -3.83 -5.21
CA ALA A 186 2.69 -4.24 -4.04
C ALA A 186 2.95 -5.75 -4.01
N GLY A 187 4.15 -6.13 -3.54
CA GLY A 187 4.61 -7.53 -3.55
C GLY A 187 5.05 -8.01 -4.94
N GLY A 188 6.03 -8.89 -4.98
CA GLY A 188 6.50 -9.47 -6.24
C GLY A 188 7.38 -8.57 -7.14
N ILE A 189 7.68 -7.34 -6.72
CA ILE A 189 8.53 -6.40 -7.47
C ILE A 189 10.00 -6.74 -7.18
N SER A 190 10.70 -7.35 -8.12
CA SER A 190 12.01 -7.98 -7.89
C SER A 190 13.13 -7.42 -8.76
N THR A 191 12.82 -6.73 -9.86
CA THR A 191 13.78 -6.18 -10.82
C THR A 191 13.45 -4.73 -11.17
N VAL A 192 14.38 -4.03 -11.80
CA VAL A 192 14.15 -2.68 -12.32
C VAL A 192 13.13 -2.73 -13.46
N GLU A 193 13.17 -3.78 -14.26
CA GLU A 193 12.24 -4.03 -15.35
C GLU A 193 10.79 -4.21 -14.83
N ASP A 194 10.60 -4.87 -13.66
CA ASP A 194 9.28 -4.95 -13.01
C ASP A 194 8.78 -3.56 -12.63
N ILE A 195 9.64 -2.72 -12.04
CA ILE A 195 9.31 -1.33 -11.66
C ILE A 195 8.83 -0.56 -12.90
N GLU A 196 9.64 -0.51 -13.96
CA GLU A 196 9.28 0.17 -15.21
C GLU A 196 7.97 -0.36 -15.80
N LYS A 197 7.80 -1.68 -15.81
CA LYS A 197 6.62 -2.32 -16.38
C LYS A 197 5.34 -2.00 -15.61
N PHE A 198 5.38 -2.03 -14.27
CA PHE A 198 4.24 -1.64 -13.47
C PHE A 198 3.85 -0.17 -13.67
N LEU A 199 4.83 0.73 -13.77
CA LEU A 199 4.59 2.14 -14.05
C LEU A 199 4.00 2.34 -15.46
N ASP A 200 4.52 1.65 -16.46
CA ASP A 200 4.00 1.67 -17.84
C ASP A 200 2.55 1.18 -17.95
N LEU A 201 2.15 0.25 -17.10
CA LEU A 201 0.80 -0.29 -17.04
C LEU A 201 -0.18 0.58 -16.25
N GLY A 202 0.29 1.66 -15.63
CA GLY A 202 -0.55 2.64 -14.95
C GLY A 202 -0.49 2.60 -13.43
N ALA A 203 0.50 1.93 -12.82
CA ALA A 203 0.72 2.06 -11.38
C ALA A 203 1.22 3.46 -11.04
N ASP A 204 0.57 4.12 -10.08
CA ASP A 204 0.96 5.43 -9.55
C ASP A 204 1.94 5.30 -8.38
N ARG A 205 1.94 4.14 -7.71
CA ARG A 205 2.72 3.85 -6.51
C ARG A 205 3.18 2.38 -6.50
N LEU A 206 4.34 2.13 -5.91
CA LEU A 206 4.95 0.81 -5.79
C LEU A 206 5.26 0.49 -4.33
N GLY A 207 4.73 -0.60 -3.78
CA GLY A 207 5.05 -1.07 -2.43
C GLY A 207 6.12 -2.16 -2.49
N THR A 208 7.34 -1.86 -2.05
CA THR A 208 8.45 -2.80 -2.11
C THR A 208 9.53 -2.48 -1.07
N SER A 209 10.20 -3.51 -0.56
CA SER A 209 11.38 -3.40 0.30
C SER A 209 12.70 -3.41 -0.48
N ARG A 210 12.64 -3.63 -1.81
CA ARG A 210 13.83 -3.90 -2.63
C ARG A 210 14.24 -2.74 -3.53
N ALA A 211 13.34 -1.83 -3.87
CA ALA A 211 13.58 -0.82 -4.91
C ALA A 211 14.80 0.05 -4.63
N VAL A 212 15.02 0.48 -3.38
CA VAL A 212 16.17 1.31 -3.03
C VAL A 212 17.46 0.58 -3.36
N LYS A 213 17.63 -0.68 -2.92
CA LYS A 213 18.84 -1.48 -3.24
C LYS A 213 18.98 -1.74 -4.74
N LEU A 214 17.91 -2.15 -5.42
CA LEU A 214 17.93 -2.39 -6.86
C LEU A 214 18.39 -1.16 -7.66
N LEU A 215 17.89 0.00 -7.30
CA LEU A 215 18.16 1.24 -8.04
C LEU A 215 19.48 1.92 -7.62
N THR A 216 20.01 1.65 -6.44
CA THR A 216 21.25 2.27 -5.94
C THR A 216 22.48 1.37 -6.09
N SER A 217 22.40 0.09 -5.76
CA SER A 217 23.54 -0.86 -5.81
C SER A 217 23.48 -1.87 -6.94
N GLY A 218 22.33 -2.03 -7.60
CA GLY A 218 22.09 -3.07 -8.60
C GLY A 218 21.90 -4.48 -7.99
N GLU A 219 21.88 -4.61 -6.66
CA GLU A 219 21.70 -5.89 -5.97
C GLU A 219 20.23 -6.15 -5.65
N ALA A 220 19.79 -7.40 -5.88
CA ALA A 220 18.47 -7.84 -5.42
C ALA A 220 18.46 -7.94 -3.88
N GLY A 221 17.81 -6.99 -3.22
CA GLY A 221 17.61 -7.03 -1.77
C GLY A 221 16.76 -8.25 -1.34
N SER A 222 16.92 -8.71 -0.09
CA SER A 222 16.01 -9.71 0.50
C SER A 222 14.62 -9.08 0.66
N GLY A 223 13.61 -9.63 -0.01
CA GLY A 223 12.21 -9.26 0.20
C GLY A 223 11.64 -9.76 1.53
N TYR A 224 10.32 -9.50 1.79
CA TYR A 224 9.61 -10.07 2.94
C TYR A 224 9.73 -11.59 2.95
#